data_0a24e0694dfb0ca2ca501bdd80603f06
#
_entry.id   0a24e0694dfb0ca2ca501bdd80603f06
#
_cell.length_a   1.000
_cell.length_b   1.000
_cell.length_c   1.000
_cell.angle_alpha   90.00
_cell.angle_beta   90.00
_cell.angle_gamma   90.00
#
_symmetry.space_group_name_H-M   'P 1'
#
loop_
_entity.id
_entity.type
_entity.pdbx_description
1 polymer ?
#
loop_
_entity_poly.entity_id
_entity_poly.type
_entity_poly.pdbx_seq_one_letter_code
_entity_poly.pdbx_strand_id
1 'polypeptide(L)'
;HSDSRPSMTVSPAKQFYYCFSCGAGGNSIKFLMELQRESFVDVVLDLARKYQLPVETLEGPQQERFQQELSRRERLFRILSLAKGWFRDQLHRSTESKAFEYLVKTRQLNKGIIDEFELGYAPNGWDSLLTYMNKVQGISTSLLVEAGLIVPRKGENGFYDRFRDRLIVPINDRQGRVIGFGGRSIDGSQPK
;
A
#
# COMPACT_ATOMS: atom_id res chain seq x y z
N HIS A 1 -7.82 6.08 -21.35
CA HIS A 1 -8.43 7.42 -21.39
C HIS A 1 -9.93 7.32 -21.74
N SER A 2 -10.67 8.34 -21.43
CA SER A 2 -12.09 8.44 -21.79
C SER A 2 -12.23 8.90 -23.25
N ASP A 3 -12.94 8.14 -24.05
CA ASP A 3 -13.19 8.40 -25.47
C ASP A 3 -14.69 8.53 -25.75
N SER A 4 -15.08 9.50 -26.55
CA SER A 4 -16.47 9.65 -27.02
C SER A 4 -16.82 8.66 -28.14
N ARG A 5 -15.82 8.12 -28.83
CA ARG A 5 -15.92 7.07 -29.84
C ARG A 5 -14.82 6.03 -29.62
N PRO A 6 -15.13 4.72 -29.71
CA PRO A 6 -14.12 3.68 -29.56
C PRO A 6 -12.96 3.88 -30.53
N SER A 7 -11.75 4.04 -30.02
CA SER A 7 -10.53 4.26 -30.81
C SER A 7 -9.46 3.20 -30.57
N MET A 8 -9.71 2.23 -29.70
CA MET A 8 -8.77 1.15 -29.43
C MET A 8 -9.10 -0.09 -30.29
N THR A 9 -8.10 -0.60 -30.97
CA THR A 9 -8.16 -1.85 -31.72
C THR A 9 -7.31 -2.92 -31.04
N VAL A 10 -7.85 -4.14 -30.93
CA VAL A 10 -7.14 -5.32 -30.43
C VAL A 10 -7.05 -6.34 -31.53
N SER A 11 -5.86 -6.85 -31.83
CA SER A 11 -5.62 -7.91 -32.79
C SER A 11 -5.14 -9.19 -32.07
N PRO A 12 -6.02 -10.16 -31.84
CA PRO A 12 -5.61 -11.43 -31.21
C PRO A 12 -4.56 -12.20 -32.02
N ALA A 13 -4.67 -12.16 -33.34
CA ALA A 13 -3.71 -12.82 -34.20
C ALA A 13 -2.29 -12.24 -34.14
N LYS A 14 -2.16 -10.95 -33.92
CA LYS A 14 -0.88 -10.27 -33.75
C LYS A 14 -0.51 -10.09 -32.27
N GLN A 15 -1.37 -10.49 -31.34
CA GLN A 15 -1.22 -10.32 -29.88
C GLN A 15 -0.84 -8.89 -29.49
N PHE A 16 -1.56 -7.92 -30.06
CA PHE A 16 -1.20 -6.52 -29.99
C PHE A 16 -2.47 -5.65 -29.88
N TYR A 17 -2.36 -4.55 -29.16
CA TYR A 17 -3.39 -3.51 -29.11
C TYR A 17 -2.81 -2.16 -29.56
N TYR A 18 -3.68 -1.30 -30.08
CA TYR A 18 -3.32 0.08 -30.41
C TYR A 18 -4.53 1.01 -30.27
N CYS A 19 -4.29 2.19 -29.68
CA CYS A 19 -5.29 3.24 -29.56
C CYS A 19 -4.95 4.39 -30.52
N PHE A 20 -5.82 4.64 -31.48
CA PHE A 20 -5.60 5.69 -32.49
C PHE A 20 -5.76 7.11 -31.94
N SER A 21 -6.44 7.30 -30.78
CA SER A 21 -6.59 8.60 -30.15
C SER A 21 -5.34 9.04 -29.38
N CYS A 22 -4.73 8.17 -28.59
CA CYS A 22 -3.60 8.53 -27.73
C CYS A 22 -2.26 7.90 -28.12
N GLY A 23 -2.23 7.05 -29.15
CA GLY A 23 -1.02 6.36 -29.58
C GLY A 23 -0.54 5.24 -28.66
N ALA A 24 -1.25 4.95 -27.58
CA ALA A 24 -0.90 3.84 -26.69
C ALA A 24 -1.03 2.51 -27.44
N GLY A 25 0.00 1.67 -27.34
CA GLY A 25 -0.01 0.38 -28.03
C GLY A 25 1.09 -0.55 -27.51
N GLY A 26 0.89 -1.85 -27.71
CA GLY A 26 1.84 -2.87 -27.28
C GLY A 26 1.24 -4.26 -27.20
N ASN A 27 1.98 -5.18 -26.60
CA ASN A 27 1.51 -6.56 -26.35
C ASN A 27 0.63 -6.62 -25.09
N SER A 28 0.11 -7.81 -24.78
CA SER A 28 -0.75 -8.06 -23.62
C SER A 28 -0.07 -7.73 -22.29
N ILE A 29 1.23 -7.98 -22.15
CA ILE A 29 1.97 -7.65 -20.91
C ILE A 29 2.04 -6.14 -20.74
N LYS A 30 2.41 -5.40 -21.79
CA LYS A 30 2.45 -3.92 -21.75
C LYS A 30 1.08 -3.33 -21.45
N PHE A 31 0.01 -3.89 -22.02
CA PHE A 31 -1.36 -3.49 -21.70
C PHE A 31 -1.68 -3.65 -20.20
N LEU A 32 -1.32 -4.78 -19.62
CA LEU A 32 -1.52 -5.04 -18.19
C LEU A 32 -0.67 -4.11 -17.33
N MET A 33 0.59 -3.86 -17.68
CA MET A 33 1.46 -2.91 -16.98
C MET A 33 0.84 -1.50 -16.93
N GLU A 34 0.34 -1.01 -18.05
CA GLU A 34 -0.29 0.32 -18.14
C GLU A 34 -1.64 0.37 -17.42
N LEU A 35 -2.47 -0.66 -17.58
CA LEU A 35 -3.78 -0.77 -16.95
C LEU A 35 -3.66 -0.90 -15.43
N GLN A 36 -2.72 -1.70 -14.94
CA GLN A 36 -2.52 -2.01 -13.53
C GLN A 36 -1.54 -1.06 -12.86
N ARG A 37 -0.78 -0.28 -13.66
CA ARG A 37 0.33 0.54 -13.18
C ARG A 37 1.36 -0.28 -12.40
N GLU A 38 1.61 -1.48 -12.89
CA GLU A 38 2.54 -2.44 -12.30
C GLU A 38 3.80 -2.59 -13.13
N SER A 39 4.88 -3.07 -12.50
CA SER A 39 6.13 -3.34 -13.21
C SER A 39 5.98 -4.58 -14.11
N PHE A 40 6.85 -4.70 -15.11
CA PHE A 40 6.92 -5.90 -15.98
C PHE A 40 7.01 -7.19 -15.16
N VAL A 41 7.84 -7.18 -14.14
CA VAL A 41 8.06 -8.34 -13.28
C VAL A 41 6.79 -8.74 -12.53
N ASP A 42 6.07 -7.77 -11.97
CA ASP A 42 4.84 -8.03 -11.23
C ASP A 42 3.77 -8.66 -12.12
N VAL A 43 3.57 -8.07 -13.30
CA VAL A 43 2.61 -8.58 -14.27
C VAL A 43 2.97 -10.00 -14.73
N VAL A 44 4.25 -10.27 -15.01
CA VAL A 44 4.70 -11.60 -15.43
C VAL A 44 4.51 -12.63 -14.33
N LEU A 45 4.85 -12.30 -13.08
CA LEU A 45 4.67 -13.19 -11.93
C LEU A 45 3.19 -13.47 -11.64
N ASP A 46 2.34 -12.45 -11.75
CA ASP A 46 0.90 -12.62 -11.57
C ASP A 46 0.28 -13.49 -12.66
N LEU A 47 0.69 -13.29 -13.91
CA LEU A 47 0.27 -14.16 -15.02
C LEU A 47 0.78 -15.59 -14.84
N ALA A 48 2.03 -15.78 -14.47
CA ALA A 48 2.61 -17.09 -14.23
C ALA A 48 1.87 -17.84 -13.11
N ARG A 49 1.55 -17.19 -12.00
CA ARG A 49 0.72 -17.74 -10.92
C ARG A 49 -0.68 -18.11 -11.41
N LYS A 50 -1.32 -17.19 -12.12
CA LYS A 50 -2.69 -17.38 -12.63
C LYS A 50 -2.82 -18.56 -13.57
N TYR A 51 -1.81 -18.76 -14.42
CA TYR A 51 -1.81 -19.83 -15.43
C TYR A 51 -0.94 -21.03 -15.02
N GLN A 52 -0.43 -21.06 -13.78
CA GLN A 52 0.41 -22.15 -13.25
C GLN A 52 1.62 -22.46 -14.14
N LEU A 53 2.19 -21.41 -14.72
CA LEU A 53 3.37 -21.56 -15.58
C LEU A 53 4.65 -21.55 -14.73
N PRO A 54 5.60 -22.46 -14.97
CA PRO A 54 6.92 -22.36 -14.34
C PRO A 54 7.62 -21.09 -14.86
N VAL A 55 8.14 -20.28 -13.95
CA VAL A 55 8.99 -19.14 -14.29
C VAL A 55 10.43 -19.61 -14.19
N GLU A 56 11.09 -19.79 -15.34
CA GLU A 56 12.53 -19.98 -15.38
C GLU A 56 13.18 -18.65 -14.97
N THR A 57 13.82 -18.65 -13.82
CA THR A 57 14.57 -17.49 -13.36
C THR A 57 15.96 -17.48 -13.99
N LEU A 58 16.43 -16.30 -14.36
CA LEU A 58 17.79 -16.10 -14.84
C LEU A 58 18.80 -16.70 -13.82
N GLU A 59 19.79 -17.43 -14.28
CA GLU A 59 20.87 -17.94 -13.43
C GLU A 59 21.90 -16.84 -13.13
N GLY A 60 22.54 -16.90 -11.94
CA GLY A 60 23.66 -16.06 -11.57
C GLY A 60 23.29 -14.81 -10.74
N PRO A 61 24.17 -13.78 -10.69
CA PRO A 61 24.03 -12.61 -9.80
C PRO A 61 22.75 -11.79 -10.00
N GLN A 62 22.13 -11.88 -11.18
CA GLN A 62 20.85 -11.22 -11.47
C GLN A 62 19.67 -11.92 -10.78
N GLN A 63 19.72 -13.26 -10.70
CA GLN A 63 18.73 -14.06 -9.97
C GLN A 63 18.77 -13.74 -8.47
N GLU A 64 19.96 -13.66 -7.88
CA GLU A 64 20.09 -13.33 -6.46
C GLU A 64 19.52 -11.95 -6.14
N ARG A 65 19.82 -10.95 -6.96
CA ARG A 65 19.26 -9.60 -6.82
C ARG A 65 17.74 -9.59 -6.92
N PHE A 66 17.19 -10.32 -7.88
CA PHE A 66 15.75 -10.45 -8.09
C PHE A 66 15.06 -11.12 -6.89
N GLN A 67 15.63 -12.22 -6.39
CA GLN A 67 15.10 -12.90 -5.20
C GLN A 67 15.21 -12.04 -3.94
N GLN A 68 16.29 -11.28 -3.80
CA GLN A 68 16.45 -10.33 -2.69
C GLN A 68 15.39 -9.22 -2.74
N GLU A 69 15.12 -8.68 -3.93
CA GLU A 69 14.10 -7.63 -4.12
C GLU A 69 12.68 -8.15 -3.85
N LEU A 70 12.34 -9.35 -4.32
CA LEU A 70 11.07 -10.00 -4.01
C LEU A 70 10.91 -10.23 -2.50
N SER A 71 11.94 -10.79 -1.85
CA SER A 71 11.91 -11.04 -0.40
C SER A 71 11.82 -9.73 0.40
N ARG A 72 12.46 -8.66 -0.07
CA ARG A 72 12.37 -7.32 0.53
C ARG A 72 10.95 -6.77 0.41
N ARG A 73 10.35 -6.88 -0.76
CA ARG A 73 9.00 -6.41 -1.04
C ARG A 73 7.93 -7.15 -0.22
N GLU A 74 8.04 -8.48 -0.13
CA GLU A 74 7.17 -9.28 0.72
C GLU A 74 7.27 -8.90 2.19
N ARG A 75 8.49 -8.62 2.68
CA ARG A 75 8.69 -8.12 4.05
C ARG A 75 8.00 -6.77 4.28
N LEU A 76 8.10 -5.84 3.33
CA LEU A 76 7.43 -4.54 3.45
C LEU A 76 5.90 -4.68 3.46
N PHE A 77 5.31 -5.51 2.60
CA PHE A 77 3.87 -5.80 2.64
C PHE A 77 3.43 -6.37 3.98
N ARG A 78 4.21 -7.30 4.54
CA ARG A 78 3.93 -7.87 5.87
C ARG A 78 3.96 -6.79 6.95
N ILE A 79 4.96 -5.91 6.94
CA ILE A 79 5.10 -4.81 7.89
C ILE A 79 3.92 -3.84 7.80
N LEU A 80 3.55 -3.44 6.59
CA LEU A 80 2.40 -2.56 6.36
C LEU A 80 1.09 -3.21 6.80
N SER A 81 0.91 -4.51 6.57
CA SER A 81 -0.26 -5.26 7.04
C SER A 81 -0.34 -5.32 8.57
N LEU A 82 0.78 -5.52 9.27
CA LEU A 82 0.84 -5.45 10.73
C LEU A 82 0.51 -4.05 11.26
N ALA A 83 1.04 -3.00 10.59
CA ALA A 83 0.73 -1.62 10.95
C ALA A 83 -0.77 -1.30 10.76
N LYS A 84 -1.39 -1.78 9.66
CA LYS A 84 -2.83 -1.66 9.42
C LYS A 84 -3.63 -2.28 10.57
N GLY A 85 -3.30 -3.52 10.95
CA GLY A 85 -3.94 -4.20 12.07
C GLY A 85 -3.83 -3.38 13.37
N TRP A 86 -2.63 -2.88 13.68
CA TRP A 86 -2.41 -2.07 14.86
C TRP A 86 -3.22 -0.77 14.87
N PHE A 87 -3.24 -0.01 13.77
CA PHE A 87 -4.04 1.22 13.66
C PHE A 87 -5.54 0.94 13.82
N ARG A 88 -6.03 -0.17 13.24
CA ARG A 88 -7.42 -0.60 13.39
C ARG A 88 -7.74 -0.91 14.86
N ASP A 89 -6.88 -1.66 15.53
CA ASP A 89 -7.03 -1.96 16.95
C ASP A 89 -7.04 -0.69 17.82
N GLN A 90 -6.20 0.32 17.50
CA GLN A 90 -6.22 1.59 18.22
C GLN A 90 -7.55 2.33 18.06
N LEU A 91 -8.17 2.29 16.88
CA LEU A 91 -9.50 2.88 16.65
C LEU A 91 -10.58 2.18 17.47
N HIS A 92 -10.53 0.85 17.55
CA HIS A 92 -11.56 0.06 18.23
C HIS A 92 -11.38 -0.05 19.75
N ARG A 93 -10.18 0.20 20.28
CA ARG A 93 -9.92 0.16 21.73
C ARG A 93 -10.69 1.20 22.52
N SER A 94 -11.10 2.28 21.90
CA SER A 94 -11.89 3.33 22.53
C SER A 94 -12.97 3.80 21.56
N THR A 95 -14.15 3.23 21.70
CA THR A 95 -15.36 3.67 20.97
C THR A 95 -15.79 5.09 21.40
N GLU A 96 -15.27 5.59 22.50
CA GLU A 96 -15.44 6.98 22.99
C GLU A 96 -14.29 7.90 22.54
N SER A 97 -13.36 7.40 21.68
CA SER A 97 -12.27 8.23 21.18
C SER A 97 -12.79 9.31 20.23
N LYS A 98 -12.15 10.49 20.28
CA LYS A 98 -12.42 11.59 19.33
C LYS A 98 -12.41 11.12 17.87
N ALA A 99 -11.57 10.13 17.56
CA ALA A 99 -11.46 9.55 16.22
C ALA A 99 -12.74 8.79 15.82
N PHE A 100 -13.25 7.94 16.70
CA PHE A 100 -14.48 7.20 16.47
C PHE A 100 -15.70 8.11 16.40
N GLU A 101 -15.80 9.05 17.33
CA GLU A 101 -16.87 10.06 17.31
C GLU A 101 -16.84 10.91 16.02
N TYR A 102 -15.67 11.32 15.56
CA TYR A 102 -15.52 12.05 14.30
C TYR A 102 -16.04 11.23 13.12
N LEU A 103 -15.71 9.93 13.03
CA LEU A 103 -16.20 9.06 11.97
C LEU A 103 -17.73 8.94 11.99
N VAL A 104 -18.30 8.67 13.17
CA VAL A 104 -19.75 8.40 13.30
C VAL A 104 -20.56 9.68 13.29
N LYS A 105 -20.19 10.68 14.12
CA LYS A 105 -21.01 11.90 14.27
C LYS A 105 -20.77 12.94 13.17
N THR A 106 -19.51 13.18 12.80
CA THR A 106 -19.17 14.23 11.83
C THR A 106 -19.19 13.70 10.39
N ARG A 107 -18.67 12.49 10.16
CA ARG A 107 -18.62 11.89 8.82
C ARG A 107 -19.81 10.98 8.53
N GLN A 108 -20.66 10.70 9.50
CA GLN A 108 -21.87 9.88 9.40
C GLN A 108 -21.60 8.47 8.83
N LEU A 109 -20.40 7.92 9.10
CA LEU A 109 -20.05 6.58 8.67
C LEU A 109 -20.63 5.57 9.66
N ASN A 110 -21.26 4.53 9.14
CA ASN A 110 -21.69 3.41 9.97
C ASN A 110 -20.51 2.44 10.23
N LYS A 111 -20.65 1.58 11.23
CA LYS A 111 -19.63 0.63 11.62
C LYS A 111 -19.21 -0.31 10.47
N GLY A 112 -20.18 -0.73 9.63
CA GLY A 112 -19.89 -1.59 8.48
C GLY A 112 -18.90 -0.96 7.50
N ILE A 113 -19.06 0.34 7.20
CA ILE A 113 -18.14 1.09 6.32
C ILE A 113 -16.76 1.22 7.01
N ILE A 114 -16.72 1.53 8.32
CA ILE A 114 -15.46 1.64 9.07
C ILE A 114 -14.68 0.32 9.00
N ASP A 115 -15.36 -0.80 9.16
CA ASP A 115 -14.76 -2.14 9.13
C ASP A 115 -14.39 -2.55 7.69
N GLU A 116 -15.23 -2.29 6.70
CA GLU A 116 -14.99 -2.61 5.29
C GLU A 116 -13.77 -1.89 4.72
N PHE A 117 -13.62 -0.60 5.03
CA PHE A 117 -12.46 0.19 4.63
C PHE A 117 -11.27 0.07 5.58
N GLU A 118 -11.37 -0.78 6.59
CA GLU A 118 -10.33 -1.06 7.59
C GLU A 118 -9.71 0.22 8.17
N LEU A 119 -10.57 1.21 8.46
CA LEU A 119 -10.14 2.49 9.01
C LEU A 119 -9.45 2.29 10.36
N GLY A 120 -8.43 3.12 10.63
CA GLY A 120 -7.63 3.05 11.84
C GLY A 120 -7.39 4.40 12.47
N TYR A 121 -6.70 4.40 13.59
CA TYR A 121 -6.27 5.60 14.30
C TYR A 121 -4.82 5.50 14.75
N ALA A 122 -4.05 6.54 14.50
CA ALA A 122 -2.72 6.72 15.05
C ALA A 122 -2.83 7.57 16.33
N PRO A 123 -2.54 7.02 17.52
CA PRO A 123 -2.62 7.75 18.78
C PRO A 123 -1.70 8.98 18.81
N ASN A 124 -2.01 9.91 19.73
CA ASN A 124 -1.19 11.07 19.99
C ASN A 124 0.05 10.70 20.82
N GLY A 125 0.99 9.99 20.21
CA GLY A 125 2.25 9.56 20.81
C GLY A 125 3.38 9.68 19.81
N TRP A 126 4.61 9.94 20.32
CA TRP A 126 5.75 10.13 19.44
C TRP A 126 6.33 8.84 18.88
N ASP A 127 6.16 7.71 19.57
CA ASP A 127 6.81 6.42 19.28
C ASP A 127 5.93 5.20 19.61
N SER A 128 4.63 5.38 19.61
CA SER A 128 3.66 4.33 19.97
C SER A 128 3.71 3.14 19.01
N LEU A 129 3.68 3.41 17.69
CA LEU A 129 3.82 2.39 16.67
C LEU A 129 5.24 1.81 16.64
N LEU A 130 6.27 2.65 16.70
CA LEU A 130 7.66 2.24 16.75
C LEU A 130 7.90 1.26 17.90
N THR A 131 7.44 1.59 19.10
CA THR A 131 7.58 0.75 20.28
C THR A 131 6.88 -0.60 20.10
N TYR A 132 5.65 -0.59 19.61
CA TYR A 132 4.91 -1.81 19.32
C TYR A 132 5.62 -2.69 18.29
N MET A 133 6.02 -2.12 17.16
CA MET A 133 6.66 -2.86 16.08
C MET A 133 8.01 -3.44 16.49
N ASN A 134 8.81 -2.70 17.24
CA ASN A 134 10.11 -3.20 17.72
C ASN A 134 9.95 -4.24 18.83
N LYS A 135 9.19 -3.92 19.89
CA LYS A 135 9.13 -4.77 21.10
C LYS A 135 8.23 -5.98 20.95
N VAL A 136 7.09 -5.84 20.26
CA VAL A 136 6.10 -6.91 20.13
C VAL A 136 6.29 -7.71 18.85
N GLN A 137 6.62 -7.05 17.76
CA GLN A 137 6.76 -7.70 16.44
C GLN A 137 8.21 -8.00 16.05
N GLY A 138 9.19 -7.52 16.80
CA GLY A 138 10.62 -7.75 16.52
C GLY A 138 11.12 -7.13 15.22
N ILE A 139 10.44 -6.10 14.69
CA ILE A 139 10.78 -5.47 13.41
C ILE A 139 11.84 -4.41 13.64
N SER A 140 12.92 -4.45 12.87
CA SER A 140 14.00 -3.48 12.98
C SER A 140 13.58 -2.07 12.58
N THR A 141 14.16 -1.06 13.20
CA THR A 141 13.92 0.35 12.91
C THR A 141 14.21 0.71 11.44
N SER A 142 15.25 0.11 10.84
CA SER A 142 15.58 0.32 9.42
C SER A 142 14.45 -0.09 8.48
N LEU A 143 13.80 -1.23 8.74
CA LEU A 143 12.65 -1.68 7.97
C LEU A 143 11.41 -0.81 8.18
N LEU A 144 11.21 -0.25 9.37
CA LEU A 144 10.12 0.70 9.64
C LEU A 144 10.33 2.05 8.93
N VAL A 145 11.56 2.52 8.83
CA VAL A 145 11.91 3.70 8.01
C VAL A 145 11.64 3.43 6.54
N GLU A 146 12.08 2.28 6.06
CA GLU A 146 11.89 1.84 4.67
C GLU A 146 10.40 1.70 4.32
N ALA A 147 9.58 1.14 5.23
CA ALA A 147 8.14 1.07 5.10
C ALA A 147 7.44 2.44 5.21
N GLY A 148 8.18 3.50 5.52
CA GLY A 148 7.63 4.85 5.66
C GLY A 148 6.75 5.05 6.90
N LEU A 149 6.85 4.19 7.90
CA LEU A 149 6.04 4.25 9.12
C LEU A 149 6.61 5.18 10.19
N ILE A 150 7.92 5.34 10.20
CA ILE A 150 8.64 6.23 11.13
C ILE A 150 9.58 7.16 10.37
N VAL A 151 9.98 8.23 11.03
CA VAL A 151 10.85 9.28 10.47
C VAL A 151 12.02 9.54 11.42
N PRO A 152 13.27 9.69 10.92
CA PRO A 152 14.39 10.10 11.76
C PRO A 152 14.19 11.53 12.28
N ARG A 153 14.60 11.79 13.53
CA ARG A 153 14.61 13.13 14.11
C ARG A 153 15.70 13.99 13.47
N LYS A 154 15.34 15.21 13.08
CA LYS A 154 16.32 16.16 12.55
C LYS A 154 17.19 16.70 13.69
N GLY A 155 18.51 16.55 13.57
CA GLY A 155 19.47 17.09 14.54
C GLY A 155 19.59 16.34 15.87
N GLU A 156 18.87 15.22 16.05
CA GLU A 156 18.88 14.39 17.26
C GLU A 156 18.96 12.91 16.88
N ASN A 157 19.49 12.10 17.80
CA ASN A 157 19.39 10.65 17.66
C ASN A 157 17.98 10.16 17.94
N GLY A 158 17.46 9.25 17.09
CA GLY A 158 16.18 8.62 17.32
C GLY A 158 15.19 8.79 16.17
N PHE A 159 14.00 8.25 16.37
CA PHE A 159 12.93 8.20 15.38
C PHE A 159 11.59 8.55 16.04
N TYR A 160 10.61 8.90 15.24
CA TYR A 160 9.25 9.12 15.67
C TYR A 160 8.25 8.59 14.65
N ASP A 161 7.04 8.29 15.11
CA ASP A 161 5.95 7.81 14.27
C ASP A 161 5.57 8.86 13.21
N ARG A 162 5.47 8.46 11.94
CA ARG A 162 5.06 9.36 10.85
C ARG A 162 3.64 9.87 11.06
N PHE A 163 2.75 9.02 11.54
CA PHE A 163 1.36 9.36 11.81
C PHE A 163 1.15 9.48 13.32
N ARG A 164 0.63 10.60 13.75
CA ARG A 164 0.31 10.92 15.17
C ARG A 164 -0.96 11.73 15.22
N ASP A 165 -1.87 11.36 16.11
CA ASP A 165 -3.19 11.98 16.27
C ASP A 165 -3.94 12.12 14.92
N ARG A 166 -3.99 11.03 14.17
CA ARG A 166 -4.58 11.01 12.83
C ARG A 166 -5.48 9.81 12.62
N LEU A 167 -6.59 10.06 11.92
CA LEU A 167 -7.36 9.01 11.30
C LEU A 167 -6.53 8.40 10.17
N ILE A 168 -6.47 7.08 10.10
CA ILE A 168 -5.68 6.33 9.13
C ILE A 168 -6.61 5.62 8.15
N VAL A 169 -6.30 5.79 6.87
CA VAL A 169 -6.95 5.10 5.76
C VAL A 169 -5.90 4.26 5.06
N PRO A 170 -6.02 2.93 5.05
CA PRO A 170 -5.09 2.08 4.32
C PRO A 170 -5.26 2.28 2.81
N ILE A 171 -4.16 2.26 2.08
CA ILE A 171 -4.13 2.29 0.63
C ILE A 171 -3.71 0.91 0.17
N ASN A 172 -4.60 0.24 -0.54
CA ASN A 172 -4.38 -1.11 -1.03
C ASN A 172 -4.08 -1.10 -2.53
N ASP A 173 -3.26 -2.06 -2.97
CA ASP A 173 -3.13 -2.39 -4.39
C ASP A 173 -4.36 -3.19 -4.87
N ARG A 174 -4.36 -3.59 -6.13
CA ARG A 174 -5.48 -4.36 -6.72
C ARG A 174 -5.59 -5.78 -6.18
N GLN A 175 -4.52 -6.31 -5.60
CA GLN A 175 -4.51 -7.61 -4.94
C GLN A 175 -4.96 -7.53 -3.47
N GLY A 176 -5.34 -6.32 -2.99
CA GLY A 176 -5.77 -6.10 -1.61
C GLY A 176 -4.61 -5.98 -0.61
N ARG A 177 -3.35 -5.91 -1.08
CA ARG A 177 -2.18 -5.75 -0.21
C ARG A 177 -2.01 -4.28 0.13
N VAL A 178 -1.74 -3.98 1.41
CA VAL A 178 -1.48 -2.61 1.85
C VAL A 178 -0.15 -2.12 1.30
N ILE A 179 -0.19 -1.00 0.57
CA ILE A 179 0.99 -0.35 -0.02
C ILE A 179 1.34 0.98 0.65
N GLY A 180 0.49 1.47 1.55
CA GLY A 180 0.72 2.71 2.29
C GLY A 180 -0.51 3.14 3.08
N PHE A 181 -0.45 4.36 3.63
CA PHE A 181 -1.51 4.94 4.45
C PHE A 181 -1.73 6.41 4.12
N GLY A 182 -3.00 6.82 4.11
CA GLY A 182 -3.42 8.20 4.21
C GLY A 182 -3.70 8.57 5.67
N GLY A 183 -3.20 9.73 6.13
CA GLY A 183 -3.46 10.21 7.49
C GLY A 183 -4.21 11.55 7.47
N ARG A 184 -5.39 11.63 8.13
CA ARG A 184 -6.18 12.85 8.26
C ARG A 184 -6.19 13.35 9.70
N SER A 185 -5.81 14.62 9.94
CA SER A 185 -6.02 15.31 11.22
C SER A 185 -7.52 15.42 11.51
N ILE A 186 -7.89 15.17 12.77
CA ILE A 186 -9.28 15.19 13.23
C ILE A 186 -9.71 16.62 13.56
N ASP A 187 -8.82 17.38 14.15
CA ASP A 187 -9.07 18.77 14.64
C ASP A 187 -8.61 19.87 13.68
N GLY A 188 -7.97 19.51 12.57
CA GLY A 188 -7.46 20.47 11.58
C GLY A 188 -6.22 21.26 12.04
N SER A 189 -5.69 20.99 13.22
CA SER A 189 -4.59 21.75 13.84
C SER A 189 -3.21 21.51 13.22
N GLN A 190 -3.07 20.46 12.39
CA GLN A 190 -1.78 20.12 11.77
C GLN A 190 -1.89 20.17 10.24
N PRO A 191 -0.84 20.64 9.54
CA PRO A 191 -0.81 20.69 8.08
C PRO A 191 -1.02 19.30 7.47
N LYS A 192 -1.62 19.32 6.28
CA LYS A 192 -1.89 18.13 5.47
C LYS A 192 -0.60 17.48 5.01
#